data_0dc47811fcabc496386e22b454b20404
#
_entry.id   0dc47811fcabc496386e22b454b20404
#
_cell.length_a   1.000
_cell.length_b   1.000
_cell.length_c   1.000
_cell.angle_alpha   90.00
_cell.angle_beta   90.00
_cell.angle_gamma   90.00
#
_symmetry.space_group_name_H-M   'P 1'
#
loop_
_entity.id
_entity.type
_entity.pdbx_description
1 polymer ?
#
loop_
_entity_poly.entity_id
_entity_poly.type
_entity_poly.pdbx_seq_one_letter_code
_entity_poly.pdbx_strand_id
1 'polypeptide(L)'
;MHAALLKAVELFNNGRFAEFQDALDSMTSTTRASSERQFYTLLKNVAEALLQLSDGDEQDAEGMLGSALRKMDEFMPRFRGLNVAALREDMQRLLGELRESRAGKRAEPAPSRLPRLRVLPE
;
A
#
# COMPACT_ATOMS: atom_id res chain seq x y z
N MET A 1 -0.34 -0.38 -19.38
CA MET A 1 -0.48 -1.11 -18.10
C MET A 1 -1.57 -2.15 -18.21
N HIS A 2 -1.39 -3.26 -17.54
CA HIS A 2 -2.35 -4.36 -17.54
C HIS A 2 -3.70 -3.92 -16.97
N ALA A 3 -4.80 -4.28 -17.65
CA ALA A 3 -6.14 -3.82 -17.26
C ALA A 3 -6.55 -4.25 -15.84
N ALA A 4 -6.16 -5.45 -15.42
CA ALA A 4 -6.47 -5.92 -14.08
C ALA A 4 -5.76 -5.08 -13.01
N LEU A 5 -4.53 -4.65 -13.29
CA LEU A 5 -3.79 -3.80 -12.36
C LEU A 5 -4.42 -2.40 -12.26
N LEU A 6 -4.87 -1.84 -13.40
CA LEU A 6 -5.57 -0.54 -13.38
C LEU A 6 -6.82 -0.61 -12.51
N LYS A 7 -7.59 -1.69 -12.65
CA LYS A 7 -8.80 -1.86 -11.83
C LYS A 7 -8.44 -1.99 -10.34
N ALA A 8 -7.38 -2.72 -10.03
CA ALA A 8 -6.91 -2.85 -8.65
C ALA A 8 -6.52 -1.48 -8.08
N VAL A 9 -5.83 -0.65 -8.87
CA VAL A 9 -5.46 0.71 -8.46
C VAL A 9 -6.71 1.52 -8.09
N GLU A 10 -7.77 1.43 -8.89
CA GLU A 10 -9.02 2.12 -8.58
C GLU A 10 -9.61 1.65 -7.25
N LEU A 11 -9.62 0.36 -7.00
CA LEU A 11 -10.12 -0.19 -5.74
C LEU A 11 -9.33 0.36 -4.54
N PHE A 12 -8.01 0.32 -4.64
CA PHE A 12 -7.14 0.83 -3.58
C PHE A 12 -7.43 2.32 -3.30
N ASN A 13 -7.44 3.12 -4.37
CA ASN A 13 -7.60 4.58 -4.23
C ASN A 13 -9.00 4.98 -3.76
N ASN A 14 -9.98 4.10 -3.89
CA ASN A 14 -11.32 4.31 -3.37
C ASN A 14 -11.52 3.73 -1.96
N GLY A 15 -10.46 3.24 -1.34
CA GLY A 15 -10.52 2.70 0.00
C GLY A 15 -11.11 1.30 0.11
N ARG A 16 -11.29 0.61 -1.02
CA ARG A 16 -11.86 -0.74 -1.07
C ARG A 16 -10.75 -1.78 -0.96
N PHE A 17 -10.09 -1.79 0.20
CA PHE A 17 -8.86 -2.55 0.40
C PHE A 17 -9.06 -4.07 0.37
N ALA A 18 -10.17 -4.57 0.92
CA ALA A 18 -10.43 -6.01 0.89
C ALA A 18 -10.63 -6.50 -0.55
N GLU A 19 -11.38 -5.74 -1.36
CA GLU A 19 -11.56 -6.07 -2.78
C GLU A 19 -10.26 -5.94 -3.56
N PHE A 20 -9.42 -4.96 -3.21
CA PHE A 20 -8.09 -4.82 -3.77
C PHE A 20 -7.24 -6.07 -3.51
N GLN A 21 -7.25 -6.57 -2.27
CA GLN A 21 -6.51 -7.79 -1.92
C GLN A 21 -6.99 -8.99 -2.75
N ASP A 22 -8.30 -9.15 -2.91
CA ASP A 22 -8.87 -10.22 -3.73
C ASP A 22 -8.42 -10.11 -5.19
N ALA A 23 -8.41 -8.88 -5.73
CA ALA A 23 -7.94 -8.65 -7.10
C ALA A 23 -6.48 -9.04 -7.26
N LEU A 24 -5.63 -8.68 -6.30
CA LEU A 24 -4.21 -9.03 -6.34
C LEU A 24 -3.99 -10.53 -6.16
N ASP A 25 -4.80 -11.21 -5.35
CA ASP A 25 -4.72 -12.66 -5.21
C ASP A 25 -4.96 -13.35 -6.56
N SER A 26 -5.97 -12.90 -7.31
CA SER A 26 -6.24 -13.43 -8.64
C SER A 26 -5.07 -13.20 -9.59
N MET A 27 -4.47 -12.01 -9.55
CA MET A 27 -3.31 -11.68 -10.39
C MET A 27 -2.08 -12.50 -10.00
N THR A 28 -1.85 -12.69 -8.72
CA THR A 28 -0.71 -13.46 -8.21
C THR A 28 -0.80 -14.90 -8.64
N SER A 29 -2.00 -15.49 -8.64
CA SER A 29 -2.19 -16.89 -9.01
C SER A 29 -1.92 -17.15 -10.50
N THR A 30 -1.97 -16.12 -11.34
CA THR A 30 -1.77 -16.25 -12.78
C THR A 30 -0.39 -15.78 -13.26
N THR A 31 0.39 -15.10 -12.41
CA THR A 31 1.72 -14.63 -12.81
C THR A 31 2.79 -15.64 -12.43
N ARG A 32 3.77 -15.82 -13.31
CA ARG A 32 4.91 -16.72 -13.09
C ARG A 32 6.15 -15.97 -12.64
N ALA A 33 6.21 -14.67 -12.87
CA ALA A 33 7.38 -13.88 -12.51
C ALA A 33 7.45 -13.70 -11.00
N SER A 34 8.55 -14.15 -10.41
CA SER A 34 8.75 -14.06 -8.94
C SER A 34 8.71 -12.62 -8.43
N SER A 35 9.33 -11.70 -9.18
CA SER A 35 9.36 -10.29 -8.79
C SER A 35 7.95 -9.68 -8.77
N GLU A 36 7.11 -10.04 -9.75
CA GLU A 36 5.72 -9.56 -9.77
C GLU A 36 4.93 -10.10 -8.59
N ARG A 37 5.09 -11.39 -8.28
CA ARG A 37 4.40 -11.98 -7.13
C ARG A 37 4.81 -11.30 -5.83
N GLN A 38 6.11 -11.03 -5.68
CA GLN A 38 6.61 -10.34 -4.50
C GLN A 38 6.06 -8.92 -4.41
N PHE A 39 5.97 -8.22 -5.54
CA PHE A 39 5.41 -6.88 -5.57
C PHE A 39 3.93 -6.87 -5.19
N TYR A 40 3.14 -7.79 -5.75
CA TYR A 40 1.72 -7.89 -5.42
C TYR A 40 1.51 -8.24 -3.96
N THR A 41 2.33 -9.13 -3.41
CA THR A 41 2.29 -9.44 -1.97
C THR A 41 2.58 -8.20 -1.13
N LEU A 42 3.57 -7.40 -1.54
CA LEU A 42 3.88 -6.14 -0.87
C LEU A 42 2.68 -5.21 -0.86
N LEU A 43 2.02 -5.02 -2.00
CA LEU A 43 0.84 -4.15 -2.09
C LEU A 43 -0.31 -4.68 -1.25
N LYS A 44 -0.51 -6.00 -1.20
CA LYS A 44 -1.52 -6.60 -0.33
C LYS A 44 -1.25 -6.30 1.14
N ASN A 45 0.01 -6.34 1.54
CA ASN A 45 0.40 -6.04 2.92
C ASN A 45 0.15 -4.57 3.25
N VAL A 46 0.37 -3.66 2.30
CA VAL A 46 0.03 -2.25 2.49
C VAL A 46 -1.47 -2.11 2.70
N ALA A 47 -2.28 -2.77 1.87
CA ALA A 47 -3.74 -2.72 2.03
C ALA A 47 -4.17 -3.31 3.37
N GLU A 48 -3.54 -4.39 3.83
CA GLU A 48 -3.83 -4.99 5.12
C GLU A 48 -3.57 -4.01 6.26
N ALA A 49 -2.46 -3.27 6.19
CA ALA A 49 -2.15 -2.25 7.18
C ALA A 49 -3.23 -1.17 7.23
N LEU A 50 -3.75 -0.76 6.07
CA LEU A 50 -4.81 0.25 6.01
C LEU A 50 -6.14 -0.28 6.55
N LEU A 51 -6.43 -1.57 6.35
CA LEU A 51 -7.59 -2.21 6.95
C LEU A 51 -7.45 -2.27 8.48
N GLN A 52 -6.28 -2.64 8.99
CA GLN A 52 -6.01 -2.67 10.42
C GLN A 52 -6.19 -1.28 11.03
N LEU A 53 -5.70 -0.26 10.34
CA LEU A 53 -5.85 1.12 10.79
C LEU A 53 -7.33 1.51 10.86
N SER A 54 -8.12 1.11 9.86
CA SER A 54 -9.56 1.36 9.84
C SER A 54 -10.27 0.69 11.00
N ASP A 55 -9.77 -0.48 11.43
CA ASP A 55 -10.34 -1.24 12.54
C ASP A 55 -9.84 -0.75 13.91
N GLY A 56 -8.97 0.23 13.94
CA GLY A 56 -8.42 0.76 15.19
C GLY A 56 -7.15 0.06 15.67
N ASP A 57 -6.61 -0.88 14.90
CA ASP A 57 -5.41 -1.66 15.25
C ASP A 57 -4.15 -0.91 14.82
N GLU A 58 -3.91 0.27 15.40
CA GLU A 58 -2.80 1.15 14.99
C GLU A 58 -1.43 0.52 15.18
N GLN A 59 -1.24 -0.26 16.23
CA GLN A 59 0.05 -0.89 16.50
C GLN A 59 0.39 -1.93 15.41
N ASP A 60 -0.57 -2.76 15.04
CA ASP A 60 -0.38 -3.75 13.99
C ASP A 60 -0.18 -3.08 12.63
N ALA A 61 -0.94 -2.02 12.35
CA ALA A 61 -0.79 -1.25 11.12
C ALA A 61 0.62 -0.64 11.02
N GLU A 62 1.11 -0.06 12.12
CA GLU A 62 2.45 0.52 12.17
C GLU A 62 3.52 -0.53 11.84
N GLY A 63 3.43 -1.71 12.46
CA GLY A 63 4.38 -2.79 12.22
C GLY A 63 4.37 -3.26 10.77
N MET A 64 3.18 -3.39 10.19
CA MET A 64 3.04 -3.85 8.80
C MET A 64 3.52 -2.80 7.81
N LEU A 65 3.23 -1.52 8.04
CA LEU A 65 3.74 -0.44 7.20
C LEU A 65 5.27 -0.38 7.22
N GLY A 66 5.86 -0.51 8.40
CA GLY A 66 7.32 -0.52 8.55
C GLY A 66 7.96 -1.69 7.81
N SER A 67 7.36 -2.87 7.90
CA SER A 67 7.84 -4.05 7.18
C SER A 67 7.74 -3.85 5.66
N ALA A 68 6.62 -3.32 5.19
CA ALA A 68 6.43 -3.07 3.76
C ALA A 68 7.45 -2.05 3.23
N LEU A 69 7.70 -0.98 4.00
CA LEU A 69 8.70 0.02 3.62
C LEU A 69 10.08 -0.58 3.41
N ARG A 70 10.48 -1.49 4.27
CA ARG A 70 11.79 -2.15 4.15
C ARG A 70 11.92 -2.98 2.87
N LYS A 71 10.81 -3.54 2.40
CA LYS A 71 10.78 -4.38 1.20
C LYS A 71 10.61 -3.60 -0.09
N MET A 72 10.28 -2.30 -0.01
CA MET A 72 10.00 -1.50 -1.21
C MET A 72 11.25 -1.15 -2.02
N ASP A 73 12.44 -1.22 -1.43
CA ASP A 73 13.68 -0.81 -2.11
C ASP A 73 13.90 -1.56 -3.41
N GLU A 74 13.52 -2.84 -3.48
CA GLU A 74 13.67 -3.66 -4.68
C GLU A 74 12.84 -3.16 -5.86
N PHE A 75 11.81 -2.38 -5.60
CA PHE A 75 10.85 -1.95 -6.62
C PHE A 75 10.94 -0.45 -6.93
N MET A 76 11.92 0.23 -6.34
CA MET A 76 12.10 1.67 -6.51
C MET A 76 12.79 2.00 -7.82
N PRO A 77 12.53 3.15 -8.45
CA PRO A 77 11.49 4.12 -8.08
C PRO A 77 10.12 3.82 -8.69
N ARG A 78 10.06 2.86 -9.60
CA ARG A 78 8.83 2.44 -10.29
C ARG A 78 8.87 0.98 -10.62
N PHE A 79 7.70 0.38 -10.68
CA PHE A 79 7.54 -1.03 -11.02
C PHE A 79 6.19 -1.24 -11.68
N ARG A 80 6.18 -1.89 -12.84
CA ARG A 80 4.95 -2.22 -13.58
C ARG A 80 4.02 -1.02 -13.79
N GLY A 81 4.58 0.14 -14.08
CA GLY A 81 3.81 1.34 -14.37
C GLY A 81 3.29 2.09 -13.14
N LEU A 82 3.63 1.63 -11.94
CA LEU A 82 3.25 2.32 -10.71
C LEU A 82 4.42 3.16 -10.18
N ASN A 83 4.08 4.34 -9.65
CA ASN A 83 5.06 5.22 -9.00
C ASN A 83 5.29 4.74 -7.57
N VAL A 84 6.26 3.85 -7.39
CA VAL A 84 6.58 3.26 -6.09
C VAL A 84 7.18 4.31 -5.16
N ALA A 85 7.99 5.23 -5.69
CA ALA A 85 8.58 6.30 -4.89
C ALA A 85 7.51 7.17 -4.23
N ALA A 86 6.44 7.52 -4.97
CA ALA A 86 5.35 8.30 -4.41
C ALA A 86 4.59 7.53 -3.32
N LEU A 87 4.35 6.24 -3.56
CA LEU A 87 3.72 5.40 -2.55
C LEU A 87 4.56 5.33 -1.28
N ARG A 88 5.87 5.16 -1.43
CA ARG A 88 6.79 5.13 -0.30
C ARG A 88 6.71 6.41 0.53
N GLU A 89 6.71 7.57 -0.13
CA GLU A 89 6.58 8.85 0.56
C GLU A 89 5.28 8.96 1.34
N ASP A 90 4.17 8.54 0.73
CA ASP A 90 2.87 8.54 1.40
C ASP A 90 2.88 7.63 2.63
N MET A 91 3.49 6.45 2.51
CA MET A 91 3.57 5.49 3.61
C MET A 91 4.46 5.99 4.73
N GLN A 92 5.60 6.62 4.40
CA GLN A 92 6.49 7.20 5.40
C GLN A 92 5.81 8.30 6.19
N ARG A 93 5.03 9.14 5.50
CA ARG A 93 4.25 10.20 6.15
C ARG A 93 3.21 9.61 7.09
N LEU A 94 2.46 8.62 6.62
CA LEU A 94 1.44 7.97 7.45
C LEU A 94 2.08 7.31 8.68
N LEU A 95 3.18 6.60 8.49
CA LEU A 95 3.87 5.94 9.59
C LEU A 95 4.34 6.96 10.64
N GLY A 96 4.88 8.10 10.20
CA GLY A 96 5.27 9.18 11.09
C GLY A 96 4.09 9.73 11.87
N GLU A 97 2.95 9.93 11.20
CA GLU A 97 1.74 10.44 11.85
C GLU A 97 1.21 9.44 12.89
N LEU A 98 1.25 8.14 12.60
CA LEU A 98 0.83 7.12 13.55
C LEU A 98 1.72 7.12 14.80
N ARG A 99 3.02 7.24 14.62
CA ARG A 99 3.97 7.30 15.74
C ARG A 99 3.76 8.54 16.59
N GLU A 100 3.52 9.67 15.97
CA GLU A 100 3.23 10.92 16.68
C GLU A 100 1.91 10.83 17.45
N SER A 101 0.89 10.26 16.86
CA SER A 101 -0.41 10.07 17.49
C SER A 101 -0.29 9.17 18.72
N ARG A 102 0.43 8.07 18.60
CA ARG A 102 0.65 7.15 19.74
C ARG A 102 1.48 7.77 20.85
N ALA A 103 2.36 8.70 20.50
CA ALA A 103 3.14 9.46 21.48
C ALA A 103 2.34 10.62 22.10
N GLY A 104 1.10 10.82 21.69
CA GLY A 104 0.26 11.91 22.18
C GLY A 104 0.61 13.28 21.64
N LYS A 105 1.37 13.35 20.53
CA LYS A 105 1.89 14.61 20.01
C LYS A 105 1.00 15.26 18.97
N ARG A 106 0.03 14.51 18.39
CA ARG A 106 -0.90 15.09 17.42
C ARG A 106 -2.15 14.21 17.31
N ALA A 107 -3.16 14.75 16.62
CA ALA A 107 -4.42 14.06 16.39
C ALA A 107 -4.23 12.88 15.43
N GLU A 108 -5.23 11.98 15.37
CA GLU A 108 -5.22 10.86 14.43
C GLU A 108 -5.08 11.34 13.00
N PRO A 109 -4.40 10.55 12.13
CA PRO A 109 -4.26 10.89 10.72
C PRO A 109 -5.63 11.01 10.03
N ALA A 110 -5.77 12.03 9.18
CA ALA A 110 -6.99 12.22 8.41
C ALA A 110 -7.11 11.15 7.31
N PRO A 111 -8.31 10.58 7.10
CA PRO A 111 -8.51 9.60 6.02
C PRO A 111 -8.09 10.11 4.63
N SER A 112 -8.21 11.42 4.38
CA SER A 112 -7.81 12.02 3.11
C SER A 112 -6.31 11.97 2.87
N ARG A 113 -5.51 11.60 3.87
CA ARG A 113 -4.06 11.50 3.78
C ARG A 113 -3.56 10.06 3.67
N LEU A 114 -4.44 9.12 3.42
CA LEU A 114 -4.05 7.74 3.20
C LEU A 114 -3.22 7.61 1.92
N PRO A 115 -2.31 6.63 1.86
CA PRO A 115 -1.51 6.37 0.67
C PRO A 115 -2.38 6.11 -0.56
N ARG A 116 -1.88 6.50 -1.73
CA ARG A 116 -2.53 6.27 -3.00
C ARG A 116 -1.58 5.58 -3.96
N LEU A 117 -2.14 4.80 -4.86
CA LEU A 117 -1.38 4.22 -5.96
C LEU A 117 -1.50 5.17 -7.17
N ARG A 118 -0.36 5.57 -7.71
CA ARG A 118 -0.30 6.49 -8.83
C ARG A 118 0.27 5.80 -10.05
N VAL A 119 -0.48 5.85 -11.15
CA VAL A 119 -0.06 5.28 -12.43
C VAL A 119 0.83 6.29 -13.14
N LEU A 120 1.97 5.80 -13.64
CA LEU A 120 2.89 6.65 -14.40
C LEU A 120 2.39 6.82 -15.82
N PRO A 121 2.62 7.99 -16.45
CA PRO A 121 2.31 8.20 -17.87
C PRO A 121 3.12 7.22 -18.73
N GLU A 122 2.52 6.74 -19.79
CA GLU A 122 3.20 5.88 -20.77
C GLU A 122 4.05 6.68 -21.74
#